data_053047ef4794d6a92edc0eabc9417d95
#
_entry.id   053047ef4794d6a92edc0eabc9417d95
#
_cell.length_a   1.000
_cell.length_b   1.000
_cell.length_c   1.000
_cell.angle_alpha   90.00
_cell.angle_beta   90.00
_cell.angle_gamma   90.00
#
_symmetry.space_group_name_H-M   'P 1'
#
loop_
_entity.id
_entity.type
_entity.pdbx_description
1 polymer ?
#
loop_
_entity_poly.entity_id
_entity_poly.type
_entity_poly.pdbx_seq_one_letter_code
_entity_poly.pdbx_strand_id
1 'polypeptide(L)'
;QALGLAQRMIDLSVAYTAERKQFGKPVGSFQAVKHHLASAAVRLEYARAPVYRAAWSLASAHPAAARHVSHAKLAACEAAALAAKHGIQVHGAMGYTWEVDLHIL
;
A
#
# COMPACT_ATOMS: atom_id res chain seq x y z
N GLN A 1 -10.83 1.37 5.28
CA GLN A 1 -10.59 2.15 4.07
C GLN A 1 -9.10 2.16 3.71
N ALA A 2 -8.18 2.75 4.50
CA ALA A 2 -6.75 2.90 4.18
C ALA A 2 -6.06 1.58 3.77
N LEU A 3 -6.37 0.44 4.42
CA LEU A 3 -5.85 -0.87 4.01
C LEU A 3 -6.27 -1.25 2.58
N GLY A 4 -7.54 -1.00 2.23
CA GLY A 4 -8.05 -1.28 0.88
C GLY A 4 -7.39 -0.40 -0.18
N LEU A 5 -7.17 0.88 0.13
CA LEU A 5 -6.43 1.80 -0.75
C LEU A 5 -4.99 1.33 -0.95
N ALA A 6 -4.28 1.00 0.13
CA ALA A 6 -2.91 0.50 0.06
C ALA A 6 -2.82 -0.79 -0.77
N GLN A 7 -3.75 -1.73 -0.58
CA GLN A 7 -3.80 -2.96 -1.36
C GLN A 7 -4.01 -2.65 -2.84
N ARG A 8 -4.98 -1.79 -3.16
CA ARG A 8 -5.29 -1.44 -4.56
C ARG A 8 -4.11 -0.76 -5.26
N MET A 9 -3.41 0.14 -4.58
CA MET A 9 -2.21 0.79 -5.12
C MET A 9 -1.10 -0.23 -5.42
N ILE A 10 -0.89 -1.20 -4.54
CA ILE A 10 0.09 -2.29 -4.76
C ILE A 10 -0.32 -3.15 -5.95
N ASP A 11 -1.59 -3.55 -6.03
CA ASP A 11 -2.10 -4.41 -7.12
C ASP A 11 -1.94 -3.73 -8.49
N LEU A 12 -2.31 -2.45 -8.59
CA LEU A 12 -2.13 -1.64 -9.80
C LEU A 12 -0.64 -1.55 -10.18
N SER A 13 0.23 -1.32 -9.21
CA SER A 13 1.67 -1.17 -9.44
C SER A 13 2.30 -2.50 -9.89
N VAL A 14 1.87 -3.62 -9.32
CA VAL A 14 2.32 -4.96 -9.74
C VAL A 14 1.89 -5.23 -11.18
N ALA A 15 0.63 -4.99 -11.52
CA ALA A 15 0.11 -5.19 -12.88
C ALA A 15 0.88 -4.33 -13.90
N TYR A 16 1.02 -3.02 -13.61
CA TYR A 16 1.76 -2.10 -14.48
C TYR A 16 3.21 -2.56 -14.71
N THR A 17 3.93 -2.91 -13.65
CA THR A 17 5.35 -3.29 -13.76
C THR A 17 5.55 -4.65 -14.43
N ALA A 18 4.54 -5.52 -14.42
CA ALA A 18 4.57 -6.79 -15.14
C ALA A 18 4.43 -6.61 -16.66
N GLU A 19 3.66 -5.61 -17.10
CA GLU A 19 3.39 -5.33 -18.51
C GLU A 19 4.39 -4.36 -19.14
N ARG A 20 4.75 -3.30 -18.42
CA ARG A 20 5.67 -2.27 -18.89
C ARG A 20 7.06 -2.82 -19.15
N LYS A 21 7.53 -2.66 -20.38
CA LYS A 21 8.87 -3.12 -20.79
C LYS A 21 9.84 -1.95 -20.94
N GLN A 22 11.05 -2.12 -20.45
CA GLN A 22 12.20 -1.26 -20.67
C GLN A 22 13.46 -2.13 -20.70
N PHE A 23 14.44 -1.75 -21.52
CA PHE A 23 15.69 -2.51 -21.69
C PHE A 23 15.45 -3.99 -22.11
N GLY A 24 14.42 -4.22 -22.93
CA GLY A 24 14.10 -5.54 -23.49
C GLY A 24 13.36 -6.51 -22.55
N LYS A 25 12.96 -6.07 -21.33
CA LYS A 25 12.25 -6.91 -20.35
C LYS A 25 11.25 -6.12 -19.52
N PRO A 26 10.26 -6.79 -18.86
CA PRO A 26 9.35 -6.13 -17.94
C PRO A 26 10.10 -5.38 -16.82
N VAL A 27 9.66 -4.16 -16.49
CA VAL A 27 10.32 -3.37 -15.42
C VAL A 27 10.22 -4.04 -14.05
N GLY A 28 9.18 -4.82 -13.80
CA GLY A 28 9.02 -5.62 -12.58
C GLY A 28 10.06 -6.74 -12.43
N SER A 29 10.82 -7.07 -13.48
CA SER A 29 11.93 -8.03 -13.37
C SER A 29 13.17 -7.46 -12.67
N PHE A 30 13.29 -6.13 -12.61
CA PHE A 30 14.42 -5.47 -11.93
C PHE A 30 14.26 -5.55 -10.41
N GLN A 31 15.33 -5.93 -9.72
CA GLN A 31 15.32 -6.13 -8.27
C GLN A 31 14.94 -4.85 -7.50
N ALA A 32 15.42 -3.69 -7.94
CA ALA A 32 15.05 -2.40 -7.33
C ALA A 32 13.55 -2.15 -7.34
N VAL A 33 12.85 -2.47 -8.43
CA VAL A 33 11.38 -2.35 -8.53
C VAL A 33 10.70 -3.33 -7.59
N LYS A 34 11.16 -4.58 -7.54
CA LYS A 34 10.64 -5.59 -6.62
C LYS A 34 10.77 -5.15 -5.16
N HIS A 35 11.89 -4.55 -4.77
CA HIS A 35 12.10 -4.08 -3.40
C HIS A 35 11.12 -2.96 -3.00
N HIS A 36 10.81 -2.04 -3.90
CA HIS A 36 9.79 -1.02 -3.64
C HIS A 36 8.43 -1.64 -3.32
N LEU A 37 7.97 -2.55 -4.18
CA LEU A 37 6.67 -3.21 -4.00
C LEU A 37 6.64 -4.14 -2.79
N ALA A 38 7.72 -4.89 -2.56
CA ALA A 38 7.84 -5.75 -1.38
C ALA A 38 7.80 -4.93 -0.07
N SER A 39 8.47 -3.79 -0.01
CA SER A 39 8.44 -2.91 1.16
C SER A 39 7.03 -2.39 1.46
N ALA A 40 6.28 -2.01 0.44
CA ALA A 40 4.89 -1.59 0.59
C ALA A 40 4.00 -2.76 1.06
N ALA A 41 4.15 -3.94 0.47
CA ALA A 41 3.38 -5.13 0.84
C ALA A 41 3.63 -5.57 2.29
N VAL A 42 4.89 -5.58 2.72
CA VAL A 42 5.26 -5.90 4.12
C VAL A 42 4.58 -4.92 5.09
N ARG A 43 4.62 -3.62 4.81
CA ARG A 43 4.00 -2.62 5.68
C ARG A 43 2.48 -2.79 5.73
N LEU A 44 1.85 -3.11 4.61
CA LEU A 44 0.41 -3.40 4.54
C LEU A 44 0.04 -4.61 5.40
N GLU A 45 0.79 -5.71 5.30
CA GLU A 45 0.51 -6.91 6.09
C GLU A 45 0.64 -6.65 7.59
N TYR A 46 1.66 -5.90 8.02
CA TYR A 46 1.79 -5.50 9.43
C TYR A 46 0.68 -4.57 9.91
N ALA A 47 0.04 -3.80 9.04
CA ALA A 47 -1.07 -2.92 9.39
C ALA A 47 -2.42 -3.66 9.56
N ARG A 48 -2.58 -4.86 8.99
CA ARG A 48 -3.83 -5.62 9.04
C ARG A 48 -4.22 -5.99 10.47
N ALA A 49 -3.32 -6.58 11.22
CA ALA A 49 -3.59 -7.05 12.57
C ALA A 49 -4.02 -5.91 13.54
N PRO A 50 -3.35 -4.76 13.61
CA PRO A 50 -3.83 -3.61 14.39
C PRO A 50 -5.23 -3.15 14.02
N VAL A 51 -5.59 -3.12 12.73
CA VAL A 51 -6.92 -2.68 12.28
C VAL A 51 -8.00 -3.66 12.72
N TYR A 52 -7.80 -4.96 12.53
CA TYR A 52 -8.76 -5.98 12.99
C TYR A 52 -8.87 -6.01 14.51
N ARG A 53 -7.76 -5.84 15.23
CA ARG A 53 -7.76 -5.72 16.68
C ARG A 53 -8.58 -4.51 17.15
N ALA A 54 -8.45 -3.37 16.48
CA ALA A 54 -9.21 -2.17 16.84
C ALA A 54 -10.71 -2.39 16.62
N ALA A 55 -11.10 -2.99 15.49
CA ALA A 55 -12.50 -3.31 15.20
C ALA A 55 -13.10 -4.25 16.26
N TRP A 56 -12.38 -5.31 16.61
CA TRP A 56 -12.79 -6.22 17.67
C TRP A 56 -12.93 -5.51 19.03
N SER A 57 -11.96 -4.66 19.37
CA SER A 57 -11.96 -3.92 20.65
C SER A 57 -13.13 -2.96 20.77
N LEU A 58 -13.53 -2.32 19.66
CA LEU A 58 -14.73 -1.49 19.63
C LEU A 58 -15.99 -2.33 19.80
N ALA A 59 -16.11 -3.43 19.08
CA ALA A 59 -17.28 -4.31 19.15
C ALA A 59 -17.47 -4.95 20.53
N SER A 60 -16.37 -5.25 21.23
CA SER A 60 -16.38 -5.86 22.58
C SER A 60 -16.35 -4.85 23.73
N ALA A 61 -16.44 -3.54 23.45
CA ALA A 61 -16.29 -2.48 24.47
C ALA A 61 -15.01 -2.64 25.33
N HIS A 62 -13.90 -3.08 24.72
CA HIS A 62 -12.66 -3.35 25.42
C HIS A 62 -12.07 -2.07 26.04
N PRO A 63 -11.57 -2.09 27.30
CA PRO A 63 -11.07 -0.88 27.99
C PRO A 63 -9.94 -0.14 27.24
N ALA A 64 -9.14 -0.86 26.45
CA ALA A 64 -8.08 -0.26 25.66
C ALA A 64 -8.50 0.10 24.21
N ALA A 65 -9.79 0.12 23.87
CA ALA A 65 -10.26 0.36 22.51
C ALA A 65 -9.69 1.65 21.89
N ALA A 66 -9.69 2.75 22.64
CA ALA A 66 -9.15 4.03 22.16
C ALA A 66 -7.68 3.92 21.72
N ARG A 67 -6.85 3.23 22.51
CA ARG A 67 -5.44 3.00 22.19
C ARG A 67 -5.27 2.10 20.95
N HIS A 68 -6.09 1.04 20.84
CA HIS A 68 -6.05 0.15 19.69
C HIS A 68 -6.48 0.87 18.40
N VAL A 69 -7.48 1.77 18.48
CA VAL A 69 -7.92 2.59 17.35
C VAL A 69 -6.83 3.56 16.91
N SER A 70 -6.17 4.23 17.84
CA SER A 70 -5.04 5.15 17.52
C SER A 70 -3.90 4.40 16.84
N HIS A 71 -3.54 3.22 17.35
CA HIS A 71 -2.51 2.38 16.75
C HIS A 71 -2.92 1.91 15.34
N ALA A 72 -4.16 1.46 15.17
CA ALA A 72 -4.69 1.03 13.87
C ALA A 72 -4.68 2.17 12.84
N LYS A 73 -5.09 3.38 13.26
CA LYS A 73 -5.08 4.57 12.40
C LYS A 73 -3.67 4.89 11.93
N LEU A 74 -2.70 4.91 12.84
CA LEU A 74 -1.31 5.18 12.52
C LEU A 74 -0.76 4.15 11.52
N ALA A 75 -0.87 2.86 11.85
CA ALA A 75 -0.35 1.77 11.02
C ALA A 75 -0.98 1.75 9.62
N ALA A 76 -2.30 1.93 9.52
CA ALA A 76 -3.01 1.91 8.24
C ALA A 76 -2.68 3.13 7.37
N CYS A 77 -2.55 4.32 7.95
CA CYS A 77 -2.19 5.52 7.21
C CYS A 77 -0.73 5.47 6.72
N GLU A 78 0.20 4.98 7.54
CA GLU A 78 1.59 4.78 7.12
C GLU A 78 1.70 3.77 5.98
N ALA A 79 0.95 2.66 6.04
CA ALA A 79 0.92 1.67 4.97
C ALA A 79 0.39 2.27 3.66
N ALA A 80 -0.70 3.04 3.71
CA ALA A 80 -1.27 3.71 2.55
C ALA A 80 -0.30 4.75 1.95
N ALA A 81 0.30 5.59 2.78
CA ALA A 81 1.27 6.58 2.33
C ALA A 81 2.50 5.94 1.67
N LEU A 82 2.99 4.83 2.23
CA LEU A 82 4.13 4.11 1.66
C LEU A 82 3.75 3.43 0.34
N ALA A 83 2.56 2.83 0.25
CA ALA A 83 2.05 2.23 -0.98
C ALA A 83 1.90 3.28 -2.09
N ALA A 84 1.37 4.45 -1.78
CA ALA A 84 1.27 5.57 -2.72
C ALA A 84 2.66 6.02 -3.22
N LYS A 85 3.60 6.25 -2.30
CA LYS A 85 4.96 6.67 -2.62
C LYS A 85 5.67 5.67 -3.53
N HIS A 86 5.65 4.39 -3.17
CA HIS A 86 6.28 3.36 -3.99
C HIS A 86 5.53 3.10 -5.29
N GLY A 87 4.19 3.18 -5.27
CA GLY A 87 3.37 3.08 -6.47
C GLY A 87 3.75 4.13 -7.50
N ILE A 88 3.76 5.40 -7.13
CA ILE A 88 4.18 6.50 -8.02
C ILE A 88 5.62 6.26 -8.53
N GLN A 89 6.53 5.88 -7.65
CA GLN A 89 7.93 5.65 -8.02
C GLN A 89 8.08 4.56 -9.09
N VAL A 90 7.38 3.43 -8.95
CA VAL A 90 7.53 2.32 -9.92
C VAL A 90 6.80 2.56 -11.24
N HIS A 91 5.86 3.49 -11.29
CA HIS A 91 5.24 3.96 -12.53
C HIS A 91 6.13 4.94 -13.30
N GLY A 92 7.18 5.49 -12.67
CA GLY A 92 8.09 6.45 -13.29
C GLY A 92 7.35 7.71 -13.78
N ALA A 93 7.62 8.17 -15.00
CA ALA A 93 6.97 9.35 -15.55
C ALA A 93 5.43 9.23 -15.58
N MET A 94 4.89 8.06 -15.84
CA MET A 94 3.44 7.81 -15.83
C MET A 94 2.81 8.07 -14.46
N GLY A 95 3.55 7.86 -13.37
CA GLY A 95 3.09 8.15 -12.01
C GLY A 95 2.81 9.63 -11.73
N TYR A 96 3.23 10.53 -12.61
CA TYR A 96 2.95 11.97 -12.52
C TYR A 96 1.80 12.44 -13.44
N THR A 97 1.18 11.52 -14.17
CA THR A 97 0.10 11.83 -15.11
C THR A 97 -1.26 11.44 -14.54
N TRP A 98 -2.32 12.05 -15.06
CA TRP A 98 -3.70 11.72 -14.70
C TRP A 98 -4.20 10.41 -15.34
N GLU A 99 -3.38 9.75 -16.11
CA GLU A 99 -3.71 8.48 -16.79
C GLU A 99 -3.65 7.28 -15.85
N VAL A 100 -3.08 7.47 -14.65
CA VAL A 100 -2.96 6.41 -13.63
C VAL A 100 -3.80 6.77 -12.41
N ASP A 101 -4.68 5.86 -12.01
CA ASP A 101 -5.64 6.06 -10.91
C ASP A 101 -4.99 6.23 -9.51
N LEU A 102 -3.67 6.12 -9.40
CA LEU A 102 -2.95 6.28 -8.13
C LEU A 102 -3.18 7.64 -7.46
N HIS A 103 -3.50 8.66 -8.23
CA HIS A 103 -3.78 10.01 -7.70
C HIS A 103 -5.17 10.15 -7.09
N ILE A 104 -6.07 9.22 -7.39
CA ILE A 104 -7.46 9.22 -6.92
C ILE A 104 -7.60 8.41 -5.62
N LEU A 105 -6.66 7.50 -5.38
CA LEU A 105 -6.63 6.60 -4.23
C LEU A 105 -5.95 7.25 -3.03
#